data_850ff628bc7fe15ffb039643af2b5946
#
_entry.id   850ff628bc7fe15ffb039643af2b5946
#
_cell.length_a   1.000
_cell.length_b   1.000
_cell.length_c   1.000
_cell.angle_alpha   90.00
_cell.angle_beta   90.00
_cell.angle_gamma   90.00
#
_symmetry.space_group_name_H-M   'P 1'
#
loop_
_entity.id
_entity.type
_entity.pdbx_description
1 polymer ?
#
loop_
_entity_poly.entity_id
_entity_poly.type
_entity_poly.pdbx_seq_one_letter_code
_entity_poly.pdbx_strand_id
1 'polypeptide(L)'
;MRYNKLVIDKPFQFEAGGQLDHLELVYHTSDRDYRPGDIVVWVCHALTGNSNPEDWWPQLVGKDKLFDPDRYFVVCASMLCSPYGETGPASMNPKTGRPYLFDFPRTTVRDIVNANILVRKHLGIEHIDLMLGPSIGGFQALEWVIMEPEVVRDVVFLATATRVPPFMTAFNESQRMALEADPTFREAKDLNGGAAGLSCARSIALISYRTYAGYNLTQAEPEEDTLFADRAGSYQRYQGLKLLRRAFDAYSYCHEQVRWSNAIVNSPVVYGLI
;
A
#
# COMPACT_ATOMS: atom_id res chain seq x y z
N MET A 1 12.03 5.48 -13.30
CA MET A 1 12.22 6.37 -12.11
C MET A 1 13.42 5.90 -11.27
N ARG A 2 14.06 6.80 -10.52
CA ARG A 2 15.24 6.53 -9.69
C ARG A 2 14.83 5.98 -8.30
N TYR A 3 15.37 4.82 -7.95
CA TYR A 3 15.24 4.23 -6.61
C TYR A 3 16.07 4.99 -5.58
N ASN A 4 15.52 5.24 -4.41
CA ASN A 4 16.19 5.92 -3.30
C ASN A 4 15.80 5.25 -1.98
N LYS A 5 16.69 5.37 -0.98
CA LYS A 5 16.45 4.94 0.39
C LYS A 5 16.85 6.05 1.35
N LEU A 6 15.97 6.39 2.27
CA LEU A 6 16.24 7.29 3.39
C LEU A 6 16.33 6.46 4.67
N VAL A 7 17.43 6.64 5.39
CA VAL A 7 17.65 6.02 6.70
C VAL A 7 17.46 7.08 7.79
N ILE A 8 16.66 6.78 8.77
CA ILE A 8 16.38 7.63 9.93
C ILE A 8 16.86 6.90 11.18
N ASP A 9 17.96 7.35 11.76
CA ASP A 9 18.53 6.85 13.02
C ASP A 9 18.10 7.74 14.20
N LYS A 10 16.78 7.97 14.28
CA LYS A 10 16.11 8.72 15.35
C LYS A 10 14.82 8.01 15.71
N PRO A 11 14.37 8.13 16.99
CA PRO A 11 13.13 7.53 17.41
C PRO A 11 11.93 7.96 16.55
N PHE A 12 11.23 6.98 15.98
CA PHE A 12 9.94 7.17 15.32
C PHE A 12 8.84 6.61 16.21
N GLN A 13 7.98 7.49 16.70
CA GLN A 13 6.87 7.14 17.59
C GLN A 13 5.64 6.77 16.78
N PHE A 14 4.99 5.65 17.13
CA PHE A 14 3.73 5.23 16.51
C PHE A 14 2.53 5.77 17.27
N GLU A 15 1.49 6.19 16.57
CA GLU A 15 0.26 6.74 17.14
C GLU A 15 -0.43 5.77 18.11
N ALA A 16 -0.43 4.47 17.79
CA ALA A 16 -1.00 3.44 18.65
C ALA A 16 -0.06 2.95 19.76
N GLY A 17 1.07 3.63 19.96
CA GLY A 17 2.13 3.27 20.89
C GLY A 17 3.21 2.41 20.28
N GLY A 18 4.36 2.39 20.92
CA GLY A 18 5.58 1.74 20.42
C GLY A 18 6.50 2.73 19.70
N GLN A 19 7.73 2.30 19.49
CA GLN A 19 8.80 3.11 18.93
C GLN A 19 9.76 2.22 18.14
N LEU A 20 10.30 2.75 17.06
CA LEU A 20 11.48 2.23 16.37
C LEU A 20 12.59 3.28 16.41
N ASP A 21 13.80 2.86 16.72
CA ASP A 21 14.97 3.75 16.80
C ASP A 21 15.69 3.84 15.45
N HIS A 22 15.33 2.97 14.52
CA HIS A 22 15.85 2.90 13.15
C HIS A 22 14.71 2.68 12.16
N LEU A 23 14.67 3.49 11.11
CA LEU A 23 13.65 3.41 10.07
C LEU A 23 14.31 3.53 8.69
N GLU A 24 14.02 2.60 7.81
CA GLU A 24 14.36 2.67 6.39
C GLU A 24 13.11 2.97 5.58
N LEU A 25 13.17 4.01 4.75
CA LEU A 25 12.09 4.45 3.88
C LEU A 25 12.55 4.40 2.43
N VAL A 26 11.88 3.58 1.62
CA VAL A 26 12.17 3.45 0.18
C VAL A 26 11.22 4.34 -0.61
N TYR A 27 11.75 5.02 -1.61
CA TYR A 27 10.96 5.88 -2.49
C TYR A 27 11.59 5.96 -3.88
N HIS A 28 10.76 6.26 -4.86
CA HIS A 28 11.22 6.58 -6.21
C HIS A 28 10.92 8.04 -6.53
N THR A 29 11.85 8.65 -7.27
CA THR A 29 11.69 9.99 -7.82
C THR A 29 11.89 9.96 -9.33
N SER A 30 11.50 11.03 -10.01
CA SER A 30 12.03 11.33 -11.34
C SER A 30 13.55 11.15 -11.35
N ASP A 31 14.14 10.69 -12.47
CA ASP A 31 15.58 10.41 -12.55
C ASP A 31 16.42 11.70 -12.60
N ARG A 32 16.17 12.57 -11.67
CA ARG A 32 16.86 13.83 -11.43
C ARG A 32 16.63 14.31 -10.00
N ASP A 33 17.40 15.29 -9.57
CA ASP A 33 17.17 15.95 -8.29
C ASP A 33 16.02 16.96 -8.38
N TYR A 34 15.32 17.13 -7.25
CA TYR A 34 14.32 18.17 -7.09
C TYR A 34 14.95 19.57 -7.19
N ARG A 35 14.26 20.48 -7.84
CA ARG A 35 14.63 21.91 -7.92
C ARG A 35 13.45 22.76 -7.47
N PRO A 36 13.69 23.83 -6.69
CA PRO A 36 12.63 24.79 -6.38
C PRO A 36 11.96 25.30 -7.67
N GLY A 37 10.62 25.22 -7.73
CA GLY A 37 9.83 25.55 -8.92
C GLY A 37 9.46 24.36 -9.80
N ASP A 38 9.95 23.16 -9.53
CA ASP A 38 9.44 21.94 -10.16
C ASP A 38 7.95 21.74 -9.79
N ILE A 39 7.15 21.31 -10.76
CA ILE A 39 5.79 20.84 -10.49
C ILE A 39 5.87 19.45 -9.89
N VAL A 40 5.51 19.31 -8.61
CA VAL A 40 5.60 18.07 -7.84
C VAL A 40 4.32 17.25 -7.96
N VAL A 41 4.45 16.01 -8.44
CA VAL A 41 3.37 15.01 -8.42
C VAL A 41 3.73 13.91 -7.42
N TRP A 42 2.97 13.84 -6.33
CA TRP A 42 3.16 12.81 -5.29
C TRP A 42 2.14 11.69 -5.46
N VAL A 43 2.62 10.46 -5.60
CA VAL A 43 1.78 9.27 -5.75
C VAL A 43 1.78 8.48 -4.43
N CYS A 44 0.62 8.33 -3.81
CA CYS A 44 0.39 7.44 -2.68
C CYS A 44 -0.08 6.09 -3.23
N HIS A 45 0.77 5.05 -3.21
CA HIS A 45 0.42 3.78 -3.86
C HIS A 45 -0.68 2.99 -3.14
N ALA A 46 -1.35 2.11 -3.88
CA ALA A 46 -2.37 1.20 -3.35
C ALA A 46 -1.74 -0.01 -2.62
N LEU A 47 -2.55 -0.78 -1.91
CA LEU A 47 -2.18 -1.97 -1.11
C LEU A 47 -1.14 -2.85 -1.83
N THR A 48 -0.70 -3.50 -2.25
CA THR A 48 0.25 -4.35 -2.98
C THR A 48 1.04 -3.60 -4.08
N GLY A 49 0.94 -2.27 -4.14
CA GLY A 49 1.82 -1.45 -4.96
C GLY A 49 3.20 -1.30 -4.31
N ASN A 50 4.16 -0.81 -5.09
CA ASN A 50 5.48 -0.41 -4.62
C ASN A 50 5.72 1.07 -4.90
N SER A 51 6.86 1.59 -4.49
CA SER A 51 7.22 2.98 -4.72
C SER A 51 7.58 3.33 -6.18
N ASN A 52 7.61 2.36 -7.10
CA ASN A 52 7.80 2.66 -8.53
C ASN A 52 6.46 2.66 -9.28
N PRO A 53 5.80 3.80 -9.48
CA PRO A 53 4.51 3.84 -10.17
C PRO A 53 4.59 3.44 -11.65
N GLU A 54 5.74 3.46 -12.30
CA GLU A 54 5.90 2.95 -13.67
C GLU A 54 5.63 1.45 -13.77
N ASP A 55 5.85 0.68 -12.68
CA ASP A 55 5.65 -0.78 -12.68
C ASP A 55 4.17 -1.17 -12.68
N TRP A 56 3.32 -0.36 -12.05
CA TRP A 56 1.92 -0.71 -11.82
C TRP A 56 0.92 0.29 -12.41
N TRP A 57 1.39 1.46 -12.82
CA TRP A 57 0.59 2.48 -13.51
C TRP A 57 1.22 2.98 -14.82
N PRO A 58 1.79 2.12 -15.67
CA PRO A 58 2.54 2.51 -16.87
C PRO A 58 1.72 3.28 -17.92
N GLN A 59 0.38 3.28 -17.80
CA GLN A 59 -0.49 4.08 -18.68
C GLN A 59 -0.57 5.54 -18.23
N LEU A 60 -0.26 5.83 -16.96
CA LEU A 60 -0.41 7.16 -16.36
C LEU A 60 0.94 7.81 -16.06
N VAL A 61 1.90 7.03 -15.56
CA VAL A 61 3.25 7.49 -15.17
C VAL A 61 4.29 6.87 -16.09
N GLY A 62 5.19 7.68 -16.60
CA GLY A 62 6.28 7.26 -17.47
C GLY A 62 6.50 8.23 -18.61
N LYS A 63 7.53 7.98 -19.41
CA LYS A 63 7.88 8.81 -20.56
C LYS A 63 6.70 8.93 -21.54
N ASP A 64 6.43 10.14 -21.97
CA ASP A 64 5.32 10.49 -22.89
C ASP A 64 3.92 10.14 -22.32
N LYS A 65 3.79 9.94 -21.00
CA LYS A 65 2.51 9.75 -20.30
C LYS A 65 2.02 11.05 -19.66
N LEU A 66 0.82 11.01 -19.05
CA LEU A 66 0.24 12.16 -18.38
C LEU A 66 1.20 12.74 -17.33
N PHE A 67 1.79 11.86 -16.52
CA PHE A 67 2.82 12.23 -15.53
C PHE A 67 4.20 11.73 -16.01
N ASP A 68 4.73 12.45 -16.96
CA ASP A 68 6.05 12.21 -17.51
C ASP A 68 7.13 12.71 -16.53
N PRO A 69 8.03 11.83 -16.02
CA PRO A 69 9.08 12.23 -15.09
C PRO A 69 10.08 13.26 -15.64
N ASP A 70 10.17 13.42 -16.96
CA ASP A 70 11.01 14.46 -17.59
C ASP A 70 10.36 15.85 -17.46
N ARG A 71 9.03 15.91 -17.31
CA ARG A 71 8.25 17.16 -17.22
C ARG A 71 7.88 17.51 -15.78
N TYR A 72 7.58 16.53 -14.97
CA TYR A 72 7.16 16.66 -13.57
C TYR A 72 8.21 16.07 -12.65
N PHE A 73 8.30 16.57 -11.43
CA PHE A 73 9.03 15.86 -10.39
C PHE A 73 8.07 14.88 -9.71
N VAL A 74 8.06 13.66 -10.21
CA VAL A 74 7.20 12.60 -9.69
C VAL A 74 7.88 11.94 -8.50
N VAL A 75 7.15 11.81 -7.40
CA VAL A 75 7.60 11.12 -6.17
C VAL A 75 6.57 10.07 -5.78
N CYS A 76 7.04 8.89 -5.41
CA CYS A 76 6.23 7.89 -4.75
C CYS A 76 7.06 7.26 -3.64
N ALA A 77 6.63 7.39 -2.40
CA ALA A 77 7.21 6.69 -1.27
C ALA A 77 6.41 5.43 -0.98
N SER A 78 7.12 4.37 -0.61
CA SER A 78 6.49 3.13 -0.19
C SER A 78 5.78 3.31 1.16
N MET A 79 4.70 2.59 1.38
CA MET A 79 4.02 2.60 2.68
C MET A 79 4.87 1.91 3.72
N LEU A 80 5.01 2.51 4.89
CA LEU A 80 5.57 1.85 6.05
C LEU A 80 4.90 0.49 6.26
N CYS A 81 5.68 -0.56 6.47
CA CYS A 81 5.29 -1.98 6.54
C CYS A 81 5.10 -2.70 5.21
N SER A 82 5.25 -2.04 4.09
CA SER A 82 5.30 -2.71 2.80
C SER A 82 6.57 -3.60 2.72
N PRO A 83 6.52 -4.79 2.09
CA PRO A 83 7.68 -5.67 2.02
C PRO A 83 8.71 -5.28 0.94
N TYR A 84 8.55 -4.12 0.32
CA TYR A 84 9.39 -3.68 -0.80
C TYR A 84 10.62 -2.85 -0.36
N GLY A 85 11.16 -3.13 0.82
CA GLY A 85 12.39 -2.54 1.33
C GLY A 85 12.21 -1.50 2.42
N GLU A 86 10.97 -1.21 2.80
CA GLU A 86 10.62 -0.42 3.97
C GLU A 86 10.88 -1.17 5.26
N THR A 87 11.03 -0.41 6.35
CA THR A 87 10.91 -0.98 7.68
C THR A 87 9.47 -1.46 7.92
N GLY A 88 9.34 -2.73 8.28
CA GLY A 88 8.06 -3.39 8.47
C GLY A 88 8.19 -4.72 9.21
N PRO A 89 7.13 -5.54 9.24
CA PRO A 89 7.13 -6.86 9.89
C PRO A 89 8.24 -7.79 9.41
N ALA A 90 8.66 -7.67 8.16
CA ALA A 90 9.76 -8.44 7.58
C ALA A 90 11.15 -7.97 8.01
N SER A 91 11.29 -6.77 8.57
CA SER A 91 12.56 -6.22 9.01
C SER A 91 13.10 -6.93 10.23
N MET A 92 14.43 -6.99 10.34
CA MET A 92 15.11 -7.59 11.49
C MET A 92 14.92 -6.75 12.75
N ASN A 93 14.43 -7.35 13.80
CA ASN A 93 14.36 -6.75 15.11
C ASN A 93 15.74 -6.81 15.77
N PRO A 94 16.40 -5.68 16.03
CA PRO A 94 17.76 -5.66 16.57
C PRO A 94 17.85 -6.23 17.99
N LYS A 95 16.72 -6.32 18.71
CA LYS A 95 16.68 -6.88 20.08
C LYS A 95 16.67 -8.40 20.08
N THR A 96 16.09 -9.03 19.05
CA THR A 96 15.91 -10.49 19.01
C THR A 96 16.78 -11.18 17.96
N GLY A 97 17.29 -10.43 16.97
CA GLY A 97 17.99 -10.97 15.81
C GLY A 97 17.10 -11.78 14.86
N ARG A 98 15.77 -11.59 14.93
CA ARG A 98 14.75 -12.23 14.09
C ARG A 98 13.85 -11.17 13.46
N PRO A 99 13.13 -11.46 12.38
CA PRO A 99 12.12 -10.57 11.86
C PRO A 99 11.09 -10.19 12.94
N TYR A 100 10.57 -8.97 12.86
CA TYR A 100 9.54 -8.51 13.82
C TYR A 100 8.27 -9.35 13.79
N LEU A 101 7.80 -9.73 12.61
CA LEU A 101 6.54 -10.45 12.39
C LEU A 101 5.38 -9.75 13.14
N PHE A 102 4.75 -10.43 14.12
CA PHE A 102 3.68 -9.88 14.95
C PHE A 102 4.16 -8.83 15.98
N ASP A 103 5.46 -8.84 16.30
CA ASP A 103 6.03 -7.88 17.27
C ASP A 103 6.25 -6.48 16.66
N PHE A 104 5.98 -6.31 15.37
CA PHE A 104 6.08 -5.00 14.75
C PHE A 104 5.02 -4.05 15.32
N PRO A 105 5.37 -2.77 15.65
CA PRO A 105 4.43 -1.83 16.24
C PRO A 105 3.18 -1.65 15.38
N ARG A 106 2.02 -1.57 16.03
CA ARG A 106 0.76 -1.30 15.34
C ARG A 106 0.85 0.06 14.66
N THR A 107 0.70 0.09 13.35
CA THR A 107 0.86 1.28 12.52
C THR A 107 -0.51 1.78 12.06
N THR A 108 -0.73 3.07 12.03
CA THR A 108 -1.93 3.74 11.51
C THR A 108 -1.65 4.39 10.15
N VAL A 109 -2.69 4.91 9.50
CA VAL A 109 -2.53 5.72 8.28
C VAL A 109 -1.70 6.97 8.58
N ARG A 110 -1.89 7.56 9.76
CA ARG A 110 -1.10 8.72 10.22
C ARG A 110 0.38 8.43 10.33
N ASP A 111 0.74 7.25 10.80
CA ASP A 111 2.15 6.83 10.87
C ASP A 111 2.78 6.71 9.49
N ILE A 112 2.02 6.16 8.52
CA ILE A 112 2.46 6.09 7.11
C ILE A 112 2.69 7.50 6.56
N VAL A 113 1.75 8.43 6.81
CA VAL A 113 1.89 9.82 6.37
C VAL A 113 3.06 10.50 7.06
N ASN A 114 3.27 10.30 8.36
CA ASN A 114 4.45 10.81 9.07
C ASN A 114 5.76 10.34 8.44
N ALA A 115 5.85 9.06 8.05
CA ALA A 115 7.01 8.52 7.36
C ALA A 115 7.21 9.19 5.98
N ASN A 116 6.13 9.37 5.22
CA ASN A 116 6.16 10.06 3.93
C ASN A 116 6.55 11.54 4.06
N ILE A 117 6.12 12.22 5.12
CA ILE A 117 6.53 13.60 5.45
C ILE A 117 8.04 13.68 5.69
N LEU A 118 8.66 12.65 6.30
CA LEU A 118 10.12 12.61 6.45
C LEU A 118 10.81 12.56 5.08
N VAL A 119 10.30 11.76 4.15
CA VAL A 119 10.82 11.71 2.76
C VAL A 119 10.65 13.07 2.06
N ARG A 120 9.47 13.70 2.17
CA ARG A 120 9.22 15.03 1.59
C ARG A 120 10.22 16.07 2.10
N LYS A 121 10.40 16.11 3.42
CA LYS A 121 11.34 17.06 4.08
C LYS A 121 12.79 16.77 3.69
N HIS A 122 13.17 15.50 3.56
CA HIS A 122 14.50 15.10 3.09
C HIS A 122 14.78 15.59 1.66
N LEU A 123 13.78 15.54 0.80
CA LEU A 123 13.87 16.04 -0.58
C LEU A 123 13.84 17.58 -0.68
N GLY A 124 13.54 18.29 0.41
CA GLY A 124 13.40 19.75 0.41
C GLY A 124 12.14 20.25 -0.31
N ILE A 125 11.14 19.39 -0.49
CA ILE A 125 9.89 19.75 -1.13
C ILE A 125 9.01 20.51 -0.15
N GLU A 126 8.73 21.76 -0.44
CA GLU A 126 7.87 22.63 0.39
C GLU A 126 6.40 22.43 0.05
N HIS A 127 6.05 22.29 -1.24
CA HIS A 127 4.69 22.14 -1.73
C HIS A 127 4.56 20.94 -2.68
N ILE A 128 3.41 20.28 -2.64
CA ILE A 128 3.00 19.22 -3.55
C ILE A 128 1.88 19.79 -4.43
N ASP A 129 2.13 19.94 -5.74
CA ASP A 129 1.18 20.49 -6.67
C ASP A 129 -0.01 19.57 -6.91
N LEU A 130 0.25 18.27 -7.01
CA LEU A 130 -0.79 17.27 -7.20
C LEU A 130 -0.46 16.00 -6.43
N MET A 131 -1.41 15.53 -5.62
CA MET A 131 -1.33 14.26 -4.95
C MET A 131 -2.32 13.27 -5.54
N LEU A 132 -1.88 12.05 -5.83
CA LEU A 132 -2.71 10.98 -6.39
C LEU A 132 -2.85 9.86 -5.37
N GLY A 133 -4.09 9.54 -4.99
CA GLY A 133 -4.40 8.53 -3.97
C GLY A 133 -5.39 7.47 -4.43
N PRO A 134 -4.94 6.35 -5.06
CA PRO A 134 -5.81 5.20 -5.33
C PRO A 134 -5.98 4.32 -4.09
N SER A 135 -7.23 3.94 -3.80
CA SER A 135 -7.58 2.99 -2.72
C SER A 135 -7.01 3.45 -1.35
N ILE A 136 -6.13 2.69 -0.70
CA ILE A 136 -5.44 3.12 0.54
C ILE A 136 -4.55 4.34 0.33
N GLY A 137 -4.01 4.52 -0.86
CA GLY A 137 -3.34 5.76 -1.20
C GLY A 137 -4.23 6.98 -1.00
N GLY A 138 -5.55 6.83 -1.20
CA GLY A 138 -6.52 7.88 -0.90
C GLY A 138 -6.67 8.18 0.58
N PHE A 139 -6.60 7.17 1.46
CA PHE A 139 -6.57 7.41 2.91
C PHE A 139 -5.29 8.13 3.33
N GLN A 140 -4.13 7.77 2.75
CA GLN A 140 -2.88 8.49 2.97
C GLN A 140 -2.98 9.95 2.52
N ALA A 141 -3.47 10.17 1.30
CA ALA A 141 -3.63 11.52 0.75
C ALA A 141 -4.58 12.38 1.60
N LEU A 142 -5.71 11.82 2.03
CA LEU A 142 -6.68 12.52 2.86
C LEU A 142 -6.10 12.86 4.24
N GLU A 143 -5.45 11.91 4.89
CA GLU A 143 -4.79 12.15 6.18
C GLU A 143 -3.70 13.21 6.06
N TRP A 144 -2.92 13.20 4.97
CA TRP A 144 -1.88 14.19 4.75
C TRP A 144 -2.43 15.61 4.59
N VAL A 145 -3.47 15.78 3.78
CA VAL A 145 -4.14 17.09 3.63
C VAL A 145 -4.69 17.62 4.95
N ILE A 146 -5.15 16.73 5.83
CA ILE A 146 -5.62 17.12 7.17
C ILE A 146 -4.44 17.53 8.07
N MET A 147 -3.31 16.83 7.97
CA MET A 147 -2.13 17.11 8.79
C MET A 147 -1.35 18.34 8.33
N GLU A 148 -1.22 18.53 7.03
CA GLU A 148 -0.45 19.63 6.42
C GLU A 148 -1.26 20.27 5.26
N PRO A 149 -2.38 20.97 5.54
CA PRO A 149 -3.29 21.49 4.51
C PRO A 149 -2.62 22.50 3.58
N GLU A 150 -1.61 23.22 4.05
CA GLU A 150 -0.89 24.23 3.26
C GLU A 150 0.15 23.63 2.31
N VAL A 151 0.46 22.34 2.45
CA VAL A 151 1.51 21.68 1.68
C VAL A 151 0.97 21.12 0.37
N VAL A 152 -0.26 20.63 0.36
CA VAL A 152 -0.85 19.94 -0.81
C VAL A 152 -1.87 20.85 -1.47
N ARG A 153 -1.63 21.20 -2.75
CA ARG A 153 -2.52 22.10 -3.49
C ARG A 153 -3.76 21.39 -4.05
N ASP A 154 -3.55 20.32 -4.78
CA ASP A 154 -4.61 19.54 -5.43
C ASP A 154 -4.50 18.05 -5.12
N VAL A 155 -5.64 17.37 -4.95
CA VAL A 155 -5.69 15.93 -4.69
C VAL A 155 -6.69 15.25 -5.62
N VAL A 156 -6.28 14.12 -6.18
CA VAL A 156 -7.17 13.22 -6.92
C VAL A 156 -7.35 11.93 -6.12
N PHE A 157 -8.56 11.71 -5.67
CA PHE A 157 -8.98 10.49 -4.98
C PHE A 157 -9.57 9.49 -5.99
N LEU A 158 -9.04 8.26 -6.00
CA LEU A 158 -9.43 7.22 -6.93
C LEU A 158 -9.86 5.95 -6.17
N ALA A 159 -11.10 5.50 -6.37
CA ALA A 159 -11.62 4.28 -5.75
C ALA A 159 -11.34 4.20 -4.23
N THR A 160 -11.60 5.27 -3.52
CA THR A 160 -11.36 5.42 -2.08
C THR A 160 -12.57 6.07 -1.39
N ALA A 161 -12.51 6.19 -0.08
CA ALA A 161 -13.56 6.80 0.75
C ALA A 161 -12.94 7.38 2.03
N THR A 162 -13.71 8.17 2.79
CA THR A 162 -13.32 8.70 4.10
C THR A 162 -13.37 7.64 5.21
N ARG A 163 -14.12 6.59 4.98
CA ARG A 163 -14.30 5.44 5.88
C ARG A 163 -14.44 4.16 5.06
N VAL A 164 -13.82 3.08 5.52
CA VAL A 164 -14.01 1.76 4.91
C VAL A 164 -15.46 1.31 5.10
N PRO A 165 -16.21 1.04 4.01
CA PRO A 165 -17.59 0.59 4.13
C PRO A 165 -17.67 -0.84 4.71
N PRO A 166 -18.78 -1.22 5.38
CA PRO A 166 -18.95 -2.54 5.99
C PRO A 166 -18.70 -3.70 5.03
N PHE A 167 -19.08 -3.57 3.77
CA PHE A 167 -18.83 -4.57 2.72
C PHE A 167 -17.35 -4.86 2.54
N MET A 168 -16.52 -3.82 2.46
CA MET A 168 -15.06 -3.98 2.35
C MET A 168 -14.46 -4.50 3.66
N THR A 169 -14.99 -4.10 4.81
CA THR A 169 -14.59 -4.67 6.10
C THR A 169 -14.83 -6.17 6.15
N ALA A 170 -15.98 -6.66 5.62
CA ALA A 170 -16.27 -8.09 5.55
C ALA A 170 -15.27 -8.84 4.65
N PHE A 171 -14.93 -8.29 3.47
CA PHE A 171 -13.88 -8.88 2.62
C PHE A 171 -12.52 -8.91 3.31
N ASN A 172 -12.14 -7.84 4.00
CA ASN A 172 -10.88 -7.77 4.73
C ASN A 172 -10.85 -8.78 5.87
N GLU A 173 -11.97 -8.96 6.58
CA GLU A 173 -12.07 -9.99 7.64
C GLU A 173 -11.94 -11.40 7.08
N SER A 174 -12.62 -11.71 5.97
CA SER A 174 -12.49 -13.00 5.30
C SER A 174 -11.04 -13.31 4.89
N GLN A 175 -10.29 -12.28 4.48
CA GLN A 175 -8.87 -12.41 4.17
C GLN A 175 -8.02 -12.71 5.42
N ARG A 176 -8.32 -12.05 6.55
CA ARG A 176 -7.64 -12.33 7.83
C ARG A 176 -7.94 -13.73 8.32
N MET A 177 -9.21 -14.15 8.25
CA MET A 177 -9.60 -15.53 8.58
C MET A 177 -8.84 -16.56 7.74
N ALA A 178 -8.62 -16.28 6.44
CA ALA A 178 -7.82 -17.16 5.58
C ALA A 178 -6.35 -17.26 6.02
N LEU A 179 -5.74 -16.13 6.44
CA LEU A 179 -4.39 -16.12 7.02
C LEU A 179 -4.35 -16.93 8.33
N GLU A 180 -5.32 -16.70 9.21
CA GLU A 180 -5.40 -17.35 10.52
C GLU A 180 -5.69 -18.85 10.45
N ALA A 181 -6.32 -19.33 9.38
CA ALA A 181 -6.56 -20.73 9.12
C ALA A 181 -5.27 -21.47 8.71
N ASP A 182 -4.22 -20.78 8.31
CA ASP A 182 -2.92 -21.38 8.03
C ASP A 182 -2.13 -21.58 9.34
N PRO A 183 -1.88 -22.84 9.78
CA PRO A 183 -1.19 -23.10 11.05
C PRO A 183 0.19 -22.45 11.13
N THR A 184 0.89 -22.37 10.00
CA THR A 184 2.25 -21.82 9.94
C THR A 184 2.30 -20.32 10.16
N PHE A 185 1.19 -19.61 9.91
CA PHE A 185 1.07 -18.18 10.17
C PHE A 185 1.17 -17.87 11.66
N ARG A 186 0.45 -18.62 12.49
CA ARG A 186 0.46 -18.43 13.95
C ARG A 186 1.75 -18.87 14.63
N GLU A 187 2.49 -19.78 14.03
CA GLU A 187 3.78 -20.22 14.55
C GLU A 187 4.84 -19.10 14.51
N ALA A 188 4.70 -18.13 13.62
CA ALA A 188 5.52 -16.93 13.51
C ALA A 188 7.04 -17.20 13.57
N LYS A 189 7.50 -18.25 12.88
CA LYS A 189 8.91 -18.67 12.89
C LYS A 189 9.76 -17.85 11.93
N ASP A 190 9.25 -17.63 10.73
CA ASP A 190 9.91 -16.90 9.64
C ASP A 190 8.90 -16.31 8.64
N LEU A 191 9.39 -15.64 7.62
CA LEU A 191 8.57 -14.97 6.60
C LEU A 191 7.81 -15.91 5.65
N ASN A 192 8.10 -17.22 5.68
CA ASN A 192 7.38 -18.21 4.87
C ASN A 192 6.08 -18.67 5.55
N GLY A 193 5.95 -18.37 6.85
CA GLY A 193 4.72 -18.66 7.59
C GLY A 193 3.52 -17.97 6.97
N GLY A 194 2.39 -18.69 6.87
CA GLY A 194 1.14 -18.16 6.34
C GLY A 194 1.05 -18.06 4.81
N ALA A 195 1.98 -18.66 4.07
CA ALA A 195 2.00 -18.54 2.61
C ALA A 195 0.73 -19.07 1.92
N ALA A 196 0.18 -20.20 2.38
CA ALA A 196 -1.07 -20.73 1.85
C ALA A 196 -2.27 -19.83 2.20
N GLY A 197 -2.32 -19.35 3.43
CA GLY A 197 -3.29 -18.37 3.89
C GLY A 197 -3.24 -17.07 3.08
N LEU A 198 -2.05 -16.56 2.81
CA LEU A 198 -1.84 -15.36 1.99
C LEU A 198 -2.32 -15.55 0.55
N SER A 199 -2.04 -16.70 -0.05
CA SER A 199 -2.53 -17.04 -1.39
C SER A 199 -4.07 -17.03 -1.43
N CYS A 200 -4.72 -17.61 -0.41
CA CYS A 200 -6.18 -17.60 -0.28
C CYS A 200 -6.71 -16.17 -0.04
N ALA A 201 -6.12 -15.42 0.87
CA ALA A 201 -6.49 -14.04 1.16
C ALA A 201 -6.41 -13.15 -0.09
N ARG A 202 -5.34 -13.30 -0.89
CA ARG A 202 -5.22 -12.59 -2.16
C ARG A 202 -6.31 -12.96 -3.16
N SER A 203 -6.66 -14.22 -3.24
CA SER A 203 -7.76 -14.72 -4.08
C SER A 203 -9.10 -14.06 -3.70
N ILE A 204 -9.42 -13.98 -2.41
CA ILE A 204 -10.60 -13.28 -1.88
C ILE A 204 -10.57 -11.79 -2.26
N ALA A 205 -9.43 -11.12 -2.07
CA ALA A 205 -9.25 -9.70 -2.39
C ALA A 205 -9.59 -9.39 -3.85
N LEU A 206 -9.17 -10.23 -4.79
CA LEU A 206 -9.37 -9.99 -6.22
C LEU A 206 -10.83 -10.01 -6.65
N ILE A 207 -11.69 -10.72 -5.94
CA ILE A 207 -13.14 -10.69 -6.19
C ILE A 207 -13.68 -9.29 -5.91
N SER A 208 -13.23 -8.65 -4.82
CA SER A 208 -13.69 -7.31 -4.43
C SER A 208 -13.18 -6.17 -5.32
N TYR A 209 -12.14 -6.40 -6.14
CA TYR A 209 -11.56 -5.38 -7.01
C TYR A 209 -12.26 -5.25 -8.36
N ARG A 210 -13.28 -6.05 -8.62
CA ARG A 210 -13.99 -6.09 -9.89
C ARG A 210 -15.50 -6.05 -9.69
N THR A 211 -16.20 -5.51 -10.68
CA THR A 211 -17.65 -5.64 -10.72
C THR A 211 -18.04 -7.07 -11.13
N TYR A 212 -19.20 -7.54 -10.69
CA TYR A 212 -19.78 -8.83 -11.10
C TYR A 212 -19.76 -8.99 -12.64
N ALA A 213 -20.28 -8.01 -13.36
CA ALA A 213 -20.34 -8.05 -14.83
C ALA A 213 -18.93 -8.10 -15.46
N GLY A 214 -17.99 -7.27 -14.98
CA GLY A 214 -16.62 -7.26 -15.50
C GLY A 214 -15.84 -8.53 -15.18
N TYR A 215 -16.09 -9.15 -14.03
CA TYR A 215 -15.48 -10.44 -13.69
C TYR A 215 -16.00 -11.54 -14.61
N ASN A 216 -17.31 -11.66 -14.77
CA ASN A 216 -17.94 -12.66 -15.64
C ASN A 216 -17.47 -12.51 -17.11
N LEU A 217 -17.44 -11.27 -17.61
CA LEU A 217 -16.98 -11.02 -18.99
C LEU A 217 -15.54 -11.49 -19.22
N THR A 218 -14.65 -11.27 -18.24
CA THR A 218 -13.22 -11.57 -18.40
C THR A 218 -12.84 -12.99 -18.03
N GLN A 219 -13.66 -13.70 -17.25
CA GLN A 219 -13.39 -15.06 -16.77
C GLN A 219 -14.39 -16.10 -17.29
N ALA A 220 -15.26 -15.73 -18.23
CA ALA A 220 -16.11 -16.69 -18.91
C ALA A 220 -15.29 -17.75 -19.66
N GLU A 221 -15.80 -18.96 -19.70
CA GLU A 221 -15.21 -20.00 -20.56
C GLU A 221 -15.30 -19.61 -22.03
N PRO A 222 -14.34 -20.02 -22.87
CA PRO A 222 -14.36 -19.70 -24.28
C PRO A 222 -15.55 -20.35 -25.04
N GLU A 223 -15.99 -21.52 -24.58
CA GLU A 223 -17.07 -22.31 -25.15
C GLU A 223 -18.19 -22.48 -24.11
N GLU A 224 -19.44 -22.27 -24.50
CA GLU A 224 -20.62 -22.35 -23.60
C GLU A 224 -20.83 -23.77 -23.06
N ASP A 225 -20.48 -24.81 -23.83
CA ASP A 225 -20.69 -26.22 -23.50
C ASP A 225 -19.48 -26.87 -22.76
N THR A 226 -18.56 -26.07 -22.20
CA THR A 226 -17.39 -26.59 -21.48
C THR A 226 -17.81 -27.39 -20.24
N LEU A 227 -17.63 -28.71 -20.28
CA LEU A 227 -17.73 -29.56 -19.08
C LEU A 227 -16.54 -29.30 -18.18
N PHE A 228 -16.78 -29.19 -16.85
CA PHE A 228 -15.74 -28.92 -15.85
C PHE A 228 -15.04 -27.55 -16.04
N ALA A 229 -15.82 -26.53 -16.30
CA ALA A 229 -15.37 -25.14 -16.37
C ALA A 229 -14.50 -24.76 -15.14
N ASP A 230 -13.27 -24.33 -15.34
CA ASP A 230 -12.32 -23.97 -14.28
C ASP A 230 -11.53 -22.68 -14.56
N ARG A 231 -11.87 -21.92 -15.59
CA ARG A 231 -11.13 -20.69 -15.94
C ARG A 231 -11.09 -19.70 -14.79
N ALA A 232 -12.23 -19.42 -14.17
CA ALA A 232 -12.32 -18.53 -13.03
C ALA A 232 -11.56 -19.07 -11.80
N GLY A 233 -11.69 -20.38 -11.53
CA GLY A 233 -10.96 -21.03 -10.44
C GLY A 233 -9.44 -21.03 -10.66
N SER A 234 -9.01 -21.36 -11.87
CA SER A 234 -7.59 -21.31 -12.28
C SER A 234 -7.01 -19.89 -12.16
N TYR A 235 -7.77 -18.86 -12.58
CA TYR A 235 -7.39 -17.47 -12.42
C TYR A 235 -7.19 -17.10 -10.94
N GLN A 236 -8.10 -17.48 -10.06
CA GLN A 236 -8.01 -17.19 -8.64
C GLN A 236 -6.77 -17.84 -8.01
N ARG A 237 -6.52 -19.14 -8.29
CA ARG A 237 -5.30 -19.84 -7.83
C ARG A 237 -4.02 -19.19 -8.34
N TYR A 238 -3.97 -18.83 -9.63
CA TYR A 238 -2.83 -18.16 -10.23
C TYR A 238 -2.52 -16.83 -9.53
N GLN A 239 -3.54 -16.01 -9.31
CA GLN A 239 -3.36 -14.69 -8.69
C GLN A 239 -2.92 -14.75 -7.22
N GLY A 240 -3.42 -15.74 -6.48
CA GLY A 240 -2.93 -16.01 -5.12
C GLY A 240 -1.43 -16.32 -5.12
N LEU A 241 -1.01 -17.29 -5.93
CA LEU A 241 0.40 -17.66 -6.07
C LEU A 241 1.28 -16.54 -6.62
N LYS A 242 0.73 -15.69 -7.50
CA LYS A 242 1.46 -14.55 -8.06
C LYS A 242 1.89 -13.55 -6.99
N LEU A 243 1.07 -13.33 -5.97
CA LEU A 243 1.44 -12.42 -4.86
C LEU A 243 2.67 -12.93 -4.09
N LEU A 244 2.72 -14.23 -3.80
CA LEU A 244 3.87 -14.84 -3.12
C LEU A 244 5.18 -14.65 -3.91
N ARG A 245 5.12 -14.71 -5.24
CA ARG A 245 6.29 -14.50 -6.11
C ARG A 245 6.77 -13.04 -6.13
N ARG A 246 6.00 -12.10 -5.63
CA ARG A 246 6.34 -10.68 -5.55
C ARG A 246 7.00 -10.31 -4.20
N ALA A 247 7.52 -11.28 -3.47
CA ALA A 247 8.14 -11.13 -2.15
C ALA A 247 7.18 -10.60 -1.07
N PHE A 248 5.86 -10.72 -1.27
CA PHE A 248 4.89 -10.36 -0.25
C PHE A 248 4.80 -11.47 0.80
N ASP A 249 4.92 -11.12 2.07
CA ASP A 249 4.76 -12.04 3.19
C ASP A 249 3.40 -11.84 3.89
N ALA A 250 2.97 -12.87 4.61
CA ALA A 250 1.67 -12.88 5.29
C ALA A 250 1.57 -11.85 6.42
N TYR A 251 2.68 -11.55 7.08
CA TYR A 251 2.72 -10.62 8.22
C TYR A 251 2.59 -9.19 7.76
N SER A 252 3.35 -8.78 6.73
CA SER A 252 3.20 -7.47 6.09
C SER A 252 1.79 -7.29 5.55
N TYR A 253 1.23 -8.30 4.86
CA TYR A 253 -0.13 -8.25 4.34
C TYR A 253 -1.17 -8.11 5.45
N CYS A 254 -1.05 -8.88 6.52
CA CYS A 254 -1.95 -8.81 7.67
C CYS A 254 -1.87 -7.44 8.35
N HIS A 255 -0.67 -6.90 8.56
CA HIS A 255 -0.47 -5.58 9.13
C HIS A 255 -1.10 -4.49 8.27
N GLU A 256 -0.95 -4.53 6.97
CA GLU A 256 -1.61 -3.62 6.06
C GLU A 256 -3.14 -3.76 6.12
N GLN A 257 -3.69 -4.98 6.13
CA GLN A 257 -5.13 -5.27 6.18
C GLN A 257 -5.82 -4.83 7.47
N VAL A 258 -5.22 -5.07 8.62
CA VAL A 258 -5.79 -4.69 9.94
C VAL A 258 -5.99 -3.18 10.03
N ARG A 259 -5.09 -2.40 9.44
CA ARG A 259 -5.16 -0.94 9.43
C ARG A 259 -6.35 -0.40 8.67
N TRP A 260 -6.71 -1.07 7.55
CA TRP A 260 -7.77 -0.62 6.68
C TRP A 260 -9.15 -0.78 7.27
N SER A 261 -9.38 -1.88 7.96
CA SER A 261 -10.68 -2.16 8.56
C SER A 261 -11.07 -1.14 9.63
N ASN A 262 -10.06 -0.44 10.16
CA ASN A 262 -10.23 0.58 11.20
C ASN A 262 -9.82 1.99 10.73
N ALA A 263 -9.46 2.16 9.45
CA ALA A 263 -9.14 3.48 8.92
C ALA A 263 -10.40 4.36 8.91
N ILE A 264 -10.46 5.22 9.89
CA ILE A 264 -11.41 6.32 9.95
C ILE A 264 -10.55 7.58 9.93
N VAL A 265 -10.72 8.39 8.91
CA VAL A 265 -10.16 9.73 8.94
C VAL A 265 -11.06 10.55 9.86
N ASN A 266 -10.72 10.60 11.14
CA ASN A 266 -11.45 11.33 12.16
C ASN A 266 -10.99 12.79 12.14
N SER A 267 -11.57 13.59 11.26
CA SER A 267 -11.39 15.04 11.31
C SER A 267 -12.72 15.76 11.16
N PRO A 268 -12.98 16.79 11.96
CA PRO A 268 -14.15 17.64 11.78
C PRO A 268 -14.18 18.33 10.40
N VAL A 269 -13.04 18.47 9.73
CA VAL A 269 -12.95 19.01 8.36
C VAL A 269 -13.60 18.09 7.34
N VAL A 270 -13.58 16.77 7.52
CA VAL A 270 -14.20 15.81 6.58
C VAL A 270 -15.72 15.87 6.62
N TYR A 271 -16.32 16.23 7.75
CA TYR A 271 -17.78 16.38 7.88
C TYR A 271 -18.34 17.63 7.17
N GLY A 272 -17.48 18.55 6.76
CA GLY A 272 -17.88 19.76 6.02
C GLY A 272 -17.74 19.64 4.49
N LEU A 273 -17.28 18.50 3.98
CA LEU A 273 -17.05 18.24 2.55
C LEU A 273 -18.04 17.23 1.93
N ILE A 274 -19.06 16.77 2.68
CA ILE A 274 -20.11 15.86 2.21
C ILE A 274 -21.42 16.61 2.04
#